data_577c4899f384a63bf62326e378b3c8b1
#
_entry.id   577c4899f384a63bf62326e378b3c8b1
#
_cell.length_a   1.000
_cell.length_b   1.000
_cell.length_c   1.000
_cell.angle_alpha   90.00
_cell.angle_beta   90.00
_cell.angle_gamma   90.00
#
_symmetry.space_group_name_H-M   'P 1'
#
loop_
_entity.id
_entity.type
_entity.pdbx_description
1 polymer ?
#
loop_
_entity_poly.entity_id
_entity_poly.type
_entity_poly.pdbx_seq_one_letter_code
_entity_poly.pdbx_strand_id
1 'polypeptide(L)'
;MMRQYHAIKRENPDSILLFRMGDFYETFGDDAKIVAKDLDISLTARDKNSDNPIPLAGVPYHALDTYLSKLIKKGHRVAICEQLEDPKSTKGLVRRGVTRVVSPGTVVEGSMLSKSNNFLASINETNDGLGFSIMDISTGEFSTAQFKDRETLESELARFSPAEVIIPANNENISNWMLAMGIHTTPRESESWAYPVAKKILEERFGSVSELNTYPMAVTSAGAILSYVKDTQFSDLPHLRPPSLLVKAKTMTLDAVTLRNLEIVKTIGDSSKDTLFAVLNKTSTAGGSRKLKDWLLRPLHDLDKLNQRHDAVQELFDNTLSRREIKDILKGFQDVERLLSRLGHGSISPRDLDSLRTSLNTLKDLKQFLSEEPLKSKLMKRLVKSIDVHKPVSYTHLRAHETCTN
;
A
#
# COMPACT_ATOMS: atom_id res chain seq x y z
N MET A 1 4.22 -25.53 23.27
CA MET A 1 4.60 -24.25 22.68
C MET A 1 5.45 -24.47 21.43
N MET A 2 6.68 -25.02 21.49
CA MET A 2 7.53 -25.27 20.31
C MET A 2 6.85 -26.09 19.20
N ARG A 3 5.99 -27.07 19.53
CA ARG A 3 5.20 -27.79 18.53
C ARG A 3 4.26 -26.86 17.72
N GLN A 4 3.63 -25.86 18.36
CA GLN A 4 2.84 -24.84 17.64
C GLN A 4 3.73 -23.98 16.76
N TYR A 5 4.88 -23.50 17.28
CA TYR A 5 5.83 -22.71 16.50
C TYR A 5 6.26 -23.43 15.22
N HIS A 6 6.72 -24.68 15.34
CA HIS A 6 7.18 -25.47 14.19
C HIS A 6 6.06 -25.80 13.19
N ALA A 7 4.81 -25.98 13.67
CA ALA A 7 3.68 -26.20 12.78
C ALA A 7 3.41 -24.94 11.94
N ILE A 8 3.32 -23.79 12.61
CA ILE A 8 3.07 -22.49 11.94
C ILE A 8 4.25 -22.09 11.01
N LYS A 9 5.50 -22.36 11.43
CA LYS A 9 6.67 -22.09 10.58
C LYS A 9 6.68 -22.94 9.30
N ARG A 10 6.23 -24.20 9.37
CA ARG A 10 6.09 -25.06 8.18
C ARG A 10 5.05 -24.55 7.17
N GLU A 11 3.99 -23.88 7.66
CA GLU A 11 2.99 -23.23 6.81
C GLU A 11 3.49 -21.91 6.21
N ASN A 12 4.54 -21.31 6.80
CA ASN A 12 5.13 -20.04 6.38
C ASN A 12 6.66 -20.15 6.26
N PRO A 13 7.19 -21.04 5.41
CA PRO A 13 8.63 -21.36 5.36
C PRO A 13 9.48 -20.15 4.97
N ASP A 14 9.00 -19.31 4.05
CA ASP A 14 9.71 -18.16 3.46
C ASP A 14 9.54 -16.86 4.27
N SER A 15 8.94 -16.92 5.45
CA SER A 15 8.69 -15.74 6.28
C SER A 15 9.38 -15.88 7.64
N ILE A 16 9.99 -14.81 8.12
CA ILE A 16 10.43 -14.72 9.51
C ILE A 16 9.18 -14.78 10.41
N LEU A 17 9.12 -15.76 11.31
CA LEU A 17 7.97 -15.93 12.19
C LEU A 17 8.17 -15.16 13.51
N LEU A 18 7.43 -14.08 13.69
CA LEU A 18 7.32 -13.36 14.95
C LEU A 18 6.15 -13.94 15.76
N PHE A 19 6.47 -14.72 16.79
CA PHE A 19 5.54 -15.52 17.55
C PHE A 19 5.26 -14.88 18.91
N ARG A 20 4.00 -14.48 19.18
CA ARG A 20 3.62 -13.77 20.39
C ARG A 20 3.78 -14.64 21.65
N MET A 21 4.62 -14.15 22.58
CA MET A 21 4.89 -14.76 23.88
C MET A 21 4.78 -13.71 25.00
N GLY A 22 3.61 -13.60 25.62
CA GLY A 22 3.35 -12.54 26.60
C GLY A 22 3.56 -11.15 26.01
N ASP A 23 4.51 -10.40 26.54
CA ASP A 23 4.82 -9.04 26.11
C ASP A 23 5.88 -8.95 25.01
N PHE A 24 6.28 -10.09 24.42
CA PHE A 24 7.27 -10.16 23.36
C PHE A 24 6.75 -10.88 22.13
N TYR A 25 7.31 -10.52 20.97
CA TYR A 25 7.34 -11.40 19.81
C TYR A 25 8.69 -12.09 19.80
N GLU A 26 8.68 -13.41 19.89
CA GLU A 26 9.87 -14.23 19.89
C GLU A 26 10.03 -14.94 18.54
N THR A 27 11.25 -15.18 18.14
CA THR A 27 11.62 -15.96 16.98
C THR A 27 12.72 -16.95 17.33
N PHE A 28 12.75 -18.10 16.65
CA PHE A 28 13.61 -19.22 17.03
C PHE A 28 14.42 -19.73 15.85
N GLY A 29 15.51 -20.45 16.14
CA GLY A 29 16.35 -21.09 15.12
C GLY A 29 17.04 -20.10 14.19
N ASP A 30 16.95 -20.35 12.89
CA ASP A 30 17.60 -19.49 11.88
C ASP A 30 16.93 -18.12 11.76
N ASP A 31 15.61 -18.04 11.94
CA ASP A 31 14.92 -16.75 11.99
C ASP A 31 15.49 -15.86 13.11
N ALA A 32 15.79 -16.44 14.28
CA ALA A 32 16.38 -15.71 15.39
C ALA A 32 17.78 -15.14 15.06
N LYS A 33 18.59 -15.88 14.34
CA LYS A 33 19.92 -15.42 13.90
C LYS A 33 19.81 -14.24 12.93
N ILE A 34 18.88 -14.33 11.96
CA ILE A 34 18.61 -13.26 10.99
C ILE A 34 18.11 -12.02 11.73
N VAL A 35 17.09 -12.17 12.58
CA VAL A 35 16.47 -11.06 13.32
C VAL A 35 17.48 -10.40 14.25
N ALA A 36 18.29 -11.17 15.00
CA ALA A 36 19.30 -10.61 15.89
C ALA A 36 20.34 -9.77 15.13
N LYS A 37 20.82 -10.28 13.99
CA LYS A 37 21.78 -9.59 13.12
C LYS A 37 21.19 -8.33 12.50
N ASP A 38 19.99 -8.43 11.95
CA ASP A 38 19.40 -7.37 11.12
C ASP A 38 18.81 -6.23 11.94
N LEU A 39 18.39 -6.53 13.17
CA LEU A 39 17.84 -5.54 14.10
C LEU A 39 18.88 -5.01 15.09
N ASP A 40 20.08 -5.60 15.12
CA ASP A 40 21.14 -5.32 16.10
C ASP A 40 20.62 -5.53 17.54
N ILE A 41 20.03 -6.70 17.78
CA ILE A 41 19.54 -7.12 19.11
C ILE A 41 20.22 -8.39 19.58
N SER A 42 20.16 -8.65 20.89
CA SER A 42 20.81 -9.80 21.50
C SER A 42 20.25 -11.13 20.99
N LEU A 43 21.12 -11.99 20.48
CA LEU A 43 20.82 -13.39 20.24
C LEU A 43 21.00 -14.15 21.56
N THR A 44 19.95 -14.78 22.02
CA THR A 44 19.96 -15.62 23.23
C THR A 44 19.67 -17.06 22.87
N ALA A 45 19.49 -17.93 23.84
CA ALA A 45 19.06 -19.30 23.60
C ALA A 45 17.98 -19.69 24.60
N ARG A 46 17.01 -20.44 24.11
CA ARG A 46 16.10 -21.18 24.95
C ARG A 46 16.75 -22.48 25.40
N ASP A 47 16.46 -22.91 26.61
CA ASP A 47 17.00 -24.13 27.20
C ASP A 47 18.53 -24.15 27.20
N LYS A 48 19.16 -23.06 27.69
CA LYS A 48 20.60 -22.82 27.69
C LYS A 48 21.44 -23.94 28.25
N ASN A 49 20.84 -24.76 29.14
CA ASN A 49 21.50 -25.87 29.80
C ASN A 49 21.27 -27.23 29.12
N SER A 50 20.63 -27.25 27.94
CA SER A 50 20.46 -28.47 27.14
C SER A 50 21.64 -28.68 26.20
N ASP A 51 21.85 -29.92 25.75
CA ASP A 51 22.89 -30.26 24.78
C ASP A 51 22.70 -29.56 23.43
N ASN A 52 21.47 -29.10 23.11
CA ASN A 52 21.12 -28.38 21.90
C ASN A 52 20.27 -27.13 22.22
N PRO A 53 20.88 -26.02 22.65
CA PRO A 53 20.15 -24.78 22.94
C PRO A 53 19.56 -24.18 21.66
N ILE A 54 18.27 -23.85 21.65
CA ILE A 54 17.58 -23.27 20.50
C ILE A 54 17.86 -21.76 20.45
N PRO A 55 18.47 -21.22 19.37
CA PRO A 55 18.64 -19.79 19.21
C PRO A 55 17.32 -19.05 19.36
N LEU A 56 17.32 -17.93 20.08
CA LEU A 56 16.16 -17.12 20.41
C LEU A 56 16.52 -15.64 20.28
N ALA A 57 15.68 -14.88 19.59
CA ALA A 57 15.66 -13.44 19.63
C ALA A 57 14.23 -12.95 19.85
N GLY A 58 14.05 -11.76 20.42
CA GLY A 58 12.72 -11.24 20.69
C GLY A 58 12.67 -9.74 20.73
N VAL A 59 11.51 -9.19 20.37
CA VAL A 59 11.22 -7.75 20.38
C VAL A 59 9.97 -7.49 21.23
N PRO A 60 9.92 -6.37 21.98
CA PRO A 60 8.73 -6.02 22.75
C PRO A 60 7.53 -5.81 21.83
N TYR A 61 6.35 -6.29 22.22
CA TYR A 61 5.16 -6.23 21.37
C TYR A 61 4.74 -4.80 21.03
N HIS A 62 4.86 -3.88 21.96
CA HIS A 62 4.51 -2.48 21.76
C HIS A 62 5.46 -1.73 20.80
N ALA A 63 6.62 -2.30 20.52
CA ALA A 63 7.62 -1.76 19.59
C ALA A 63 7.64 -2.50 18.24
N LEU A 64 6.67 -3.41 18.00
CA LEU A 64 6.60 -4.23 16.78
C LEU A 64 6.81 -3.42 15.51
N ASP A 65 6.07 -2.34 15.31
CA ASP A 65 6.12 -1.53 14.08
C ASP A 65 7.53 -1.03 13.77
N THR A 66 8.28 -0.62 14.80
CA THR A 66 9.64 -0.11 14.64
C THR A 66 10.59 -1.20 14.13
N TYR A 67 10.51 -2.39 14.71
CA TYR A 67 11.36 -3.52 14.32
C TYR A 67 10.92 -4.14 13.00
N LEU A 68 9.60 -4.28 12.79
CA LEU A 68 9.01 -4.75 11.54
C LEU A 68 9.46 -3.87 10.36
N SER A 69 9.41 -2.53 10.52
CA SER A 69 9.90 -1.59 9.50
C SER A 69 11.35 -1.85 9.08
N LYS A 70 12.23 -2.20 10.03
CA LYS A 70 13.62 -2.51 9.73
C LYS A 70 13.78 -3.80 8.94
N LEU A 71 13.03 -4.86 9.32
CA LEU A 71 13.05 -6.14 8.60
C LEU A 71 12.51 -6.00 7.17
N ILE A 72 11.37 -5.33 7.02
CA ILE A 72 10.76 -5.09 5.71
C ILE A 72 11.68 -4.27 4.79
N LYS A 73 12.33 -3.23 5.29
CA LYS A 73 13.32 -2.44 4.51
C LYS A 73 14.51 -3.26 4.04
N LYS A 74 14.82 -4.36 4.70
CA LYS A 74 15.85 -5.32 4.28
C LYS A 74 15.32 -6.39 3.33
N GLY A 75 14.05 -6.30 2.92
CA GLY A 75 13.42 -7.21 1.97
C GLY A 75 12.82 -8.48 2.59
N HIS A 76 12.81 -8.62 3.93
CA HIS A 76 12.24 -9.79 4.57
C HIS A 76 10.72 -9.81 4.52
N ARG A 77 10.15 -11.02 4.42
CA ARG A 77 8.74 -11.29 4.71
C ARG A 77 8.62 -11.70 6.17
N VAL A 78 7.59 -11.19 6.85
CA VAL A 78 7.41 -11.41 8.30
C VAL A 78 5.99 -11.88 8.56
N ALA A 79 5.85 -13.09 9.10
CA ALA A 79 4.58 -13.64 9.57
C ALA A 79 4.37 -13.23 11.03
N ILE A 80 3.28 -12.52 11.31
CA ILE A 80 2.92 -12.08 12.65
C ILE A 80 1.92 -13.07 13.23
N CYS A 81 2.33 -13.75 14.31
CA CYS A 81 1.55 -14.77 14.97
C CYS A 81 1.06 -14.28 16.33
N GLU A 82 -0.26 -14.15 16.47
CA GLU A 82 -0.93 -13.64 17.66
C GLU A 82 -1.56 -14.76 18.51
N GLN A 83 -1.83 -14.42 19.77
CA GLN A 83 -2.66 -15.22 20.65
C GLN A 83 -4.12 -15.06 20.22
N LEU A 84 -4.77 -16.17 19.86
CA LEU A 84 -6.17 -16.17 19.40
C LEU A 84 -7.18 -16.29 20.54
N GLU A 85 -6.68 -16.51 21.76
CA GLU A 85 -7.48 -16.71 22.99
C GLU A 85 -6.92 -15.83 24.10
N ASP A 86 -7.79 -15.38 25.01
CA ASP A 86 -7.35 -14.62 26.18
C ASP A 86 -6.57 -15.54 27.14
N PRO A 87 -5.29 -15.24 27.44
CA PRO A 87 -4.48 -16.03 28.34
C PRO A 87 -5.09 -16.17 29.74
N LYS A 88 -5.93 -15.20 30.18
CA LYS A 88 -6.57 -15.20 31.49
C LYS A 88 -7.76 -16.15 31.59
N SER A 89 -8.39 -16.45 30.44
CA SER A 89 -9.57 -17.34 30.39
C SER A 89 -9.26 -18.76 29.96
N THR A 90 -8.05 -19.03 29.44
CA THR A 90 -7.69 -20.32 28.85
C THR A 90 -7.00 -21.23 29.89
N LYS A 91 -7.57 -22.41 30.13
CA LYS A 91 -6.90 -23.47 30.90
C LYS A 91 -5.97 -24.26 29.97
N GLY A 92 -4.66 -23.94 30.00
CA GLY A 92 -3.65 -24.65 29.20
C GLY A 92 -2.85 -23.76 28.28
N LEU A 93 -2.37 -24.33 27.17
CA LEU A 93 -1.56 -23.59 26.18
C LEU A 93 -2.46 -22.78 25.27
N VAL A 94 -2.37 -21.46 25.35
CA VAL A 94 -3.09 -20.52 24.47
C VAL A 94 -2.83 -20.84 23.00
N ARG A 95 -3.90 -20.92 22.21
CA ARG A 95 -3.82 -21.13 20.76
C ARG A 95 -3.30 -19.87 20.08
N ARG A 96 -2.42 -20.07 19.12
CA ARG A 96 -1.81 -19.01 18.33
C ARG A 96 -1.99 -19.29 16.85
N GLY A 97 -2.07 -18.21 16.05
CA GLY A 97 -2.17 -18.31 14.61
C GLY A 97 -1.60 -17.07 13.94
N VAL A 98 -1.19 -17.21 12.68
CA VAL A 98 -0.78 -16.08 11.89
C VAL A 98 -2.00 -15.23 11.59
N THR A 99 -1.91 -13.95 11.94
CA THR A 99 -2.96 -12.96 11.66
C THR A 99 -2.69 -12.18 10.40
N ARG A 100 -1.43 -12.06 10.01
CA ARG A 100 -1.01 -11.44 8.74
C ARG A 100 0.44 -11.80 8.41
N VAL A 101 0.75 -11.73 7.11
CA VAL A 101 2.13 -11.76 6.61
C VAL A 101 2.42 -10.40 6.00
N VAL A 102 3.48 -9.73 6.47
CA VAL A 102 3.92 -8.44 5.97
C VAL A 102 5.12 -8.63 5.07
N SER A 103 5.07 -8.04 3.89
CA SER A 103 6.16 -8.00 2.91
C SER A 103 6.38 -6.56 2.43
N PRO A 104 7.43 -6.25 1.67
CA PRO A 104 7.67 -4.88 1.18
C PRO A 104 6.46 -4.23 0.49
N GLY A 105 5.71 -5.01 -0.31
CA GLY A 105 4.54 -4.53 -1.06
C GLY A 105 3.23 -4.52 -0.26
N THR A 106 3.18 -5.17 0.91
CA THR A 106 1.93 -5.36 1.67
C THR A 106 1.87 -4.54 2.97
N VAL A 107 2.78 -3.58 3.16
CA VAL A 107 2.79 -2.69 4.32
C VAL A 107 1.58 -1.76 4.30
N VAL A 108 0.86 -1.68 5.42
CA VAL A 108 -0.30 -0.79 5.64
C VAL A 108 -0.11 0.15 6.84
N GLU A 109 0.87 -0.11 7.69
CA GLU A 109 1.16 0.68 8.89
C GLU A 109 1.65 2.08 8.52
N GLY A 110 0.91 3.10 8.98
CA GLY A 110 1.23 4.50 8.68
C GLY A 110 2.60 4.94 9.17
N SER A 111 3.11 4.34 10.28
CA SER A 111 4.45 4.57 10.82
C SER A 111 5.58 4.13 9.89
N MET A 112 5.31 3.14 9.03
CA MET A 112 6.28 2.58 8.08
C MET A 112 6.20 3.22 6.69
N LEU A 113 5.07 3.86 6.37
CA LEU A 113 4.80 4.44 5.06
C LEU A 113 5.17 5.92 5.03
N SER A 114 5.91 6.33 3.98
CA SER A 114 6.10 7.74 3.64
C SER A 114 4.79 8.34 3.10
N LYS A 115 4.79 9.64 2.74
CA LYS A 115 3.65 10.27 2.04
C LYS A 115 3.44 9.77 0.61
N SER A 116 4.32 8.92 0.09
CA SER A 116 4.22 8.31 -1.25
C SER A 116 3.44 6.99 -1.19
N ASN A 117 3.00 6.51 -2.35
CA ASN A 117 2.43 5.17 -2.50
C ASN A 117 3.44 4.07 -2.16
N ASN A 118 2.92 2.92 -1.73
CA ASN A 118 3.66 1.68 -1.55
C ASN A 118 3.05 0.62 -2.46
N PHE A 119 3.65 0.44 -3.63
CA PHE A 119 3.07 -0.41 -4.64
C PHE A 119 3.56 -1.86 -4.54
N LEU A 120 2.61 -2.78 -4.60
CA LEU A 120 2.78 -4.18 -4.94
C LEU A 120 2.43 -4.35 -6.41
N ALA A 121 3.25 -5.05 -7.19
CA ALA A 121 2.96 -5.38 -8.57
C ALA A 121 2.84 -6.88 -8.80
N SER A 122 2.19 -7.28 -9.89
CA SER A 122 2.20 -8.63 -10.42
C SER A 122 2.47 -8.61 -11.92
N ILE A 123 3.27 -9.57 -12.38
CA ILE A 123 3.63 -9.74 -13.79
C ILE A 123 3.47 -11.19 -14.19
N ASN A 124 2.81 -11.41 -15.32
CA ASN A 124 2.79 -12.69 -16.02
C ASN A 124 3.07 -12.48 -17.51
N GLU A 125 3.72 -13.43 -18.13
CA GLU A 125 4.10 -13.39 -19.54
C GLU A 125 3.69 -14.70 -20.20
N THR A 126 3.06 -14.59 -21.38
CA THR A 126 2.77 -15.70 -22.29
C THR A 126 3.04 -15.27 -23.72
N ASN A 127 2.81 -16.15 -24.69
CA ASN A 127 2.91 -15.81 -26.11
C ASN A 127 1.92 -14.71 -26.54
N ASP A 128 0.86 -14.49 -25.79
CA ASP A 128 -0.18 -13.47 -26.07
C ASP A 128 0.17 -12.09 -25.53
N GLY A 129 1.27 -11.95 -24.79
CA GLY A 129 1.75 -10.70 -24.22
C GLY A 129 2.03 -10.76 -22.72
N LEU A 130 2.12 -9.58 -22.13
CA LEU A 130 2.45 -9.36 -20.74
C LEU A 130 1.26 -8.80 -19.98
N GLY A 131 0.86 -9.46 -18.90
CA GLY A 131 -0.07 -8.93 -17.92
C GLY A 131 0.69 -8.17 -16.82
N PHE A 132 0.16 -7.04 -16.45
CA PHE A 132 0.69 -6.22 -15.37
C PHE A 132 -0.46 -5.72 -14.48
N SER A 133 -0.30 -5.87 -13.19
CA SER A 133 -1.20 -5.21 -12.24
C SER A 133 -0.39 -4.53 -11.15
N ILE A 134 -0.93 -3.45 -10.63
CA ILE A 134 -0.31 -2.62 -9.60
C ILE A 134 -1.36 -2.25 -8.56
N MET A 135 -1.03 -2.42 -7.29
CA MET A 135 -1.92 -2.19 -6.17
C MET A 135 -1.18 -1.46 -5.05
N ASP A 136 -1.81 -0.47 -4.46
CA ASP A 136 -1.39 0.09 -3.16
C ASP A 136 -2.46 -0.26 -2.12
N ILE A 137 -2.15 -1.27 -1.29
CA ILE A 137 -3.08 -1.77 -0.26
C ILE A 137 -3.42 -0.67 0.74
N SER A 138 -2.48 0.25 1.01
CA SER A 138 -2.67 1.31 2.00
C SER A 138 -3.64 2.41 1.54
N THR A 139 -3.88 2.54 0.25
CA THR A 139 -4.79 3.56 -0.33
C THR A 139 -5.99 2.95 -1.05
N GLY A 140 -5.96 1.64 -1.30
CA GLY A 140 -6.97 0.92 -2.06
C GLY A 140 -6.88 1.13 -3.58
N GLU A 141 -5.80 1.76 -4.06
CA GLU A 141 -5.56 1.94 -5.50
C GLU A 141 -5.24 0.60 -6.15
N PHE A 142 -5.94 0.28 -7.25
CA PHE A 142 -5.74 -0.95 -8.00
C PHE A 142 -5.90 -0.68 -9.50
N SER A 143 -4.87 -0.99 -10.27
CA SER A 143 -4.86 -0.81 -11.72
C SER A 143 -4.24 -2.02 -12.41
N THR A 144 -4.63 -2.26 -13.66
CA THR A 144 -4.14 -3.38 -14.46
C THR A 144 -3.95 -3.00 -15.92
N ALA A 145 -3.07 -3.71 -16.63
CA ALA A 145 -2.82 -3.51 -18.05
C ALA A 145 -2.38 -4.81 -18.74
N GLN A 146 -2.48 -4.80 -20.05
CA GLN A 146 -1.86 -5.79 -20.93
C GLN A 146 -0.94 -5.08 -21.92
N PHE A 147 0.31 -5.53 -22.00
CA PHE A 147 1.32 -4.98 -22.90
C PHE A 147 1.74 -6.02 -23.94
N LYS A 148 2.24 -5.53 -25.07
CA LYS A 148 2.75 -6.39 -26.15
C LYS A 148 4.25 -6.63 -26.03
N ASP A 149 4.96 -5.71 -25.40
CA ASP A 149 6.42 -5.69 -25.32
C ASP A 149 6.89 -5.35 -23.90
N ARG A 150 8.11 -5.78 -23.60
CA ARG A 150 8.78 -5.56 -22.31
C ARG A 150 9.16 -4.10 -22.08
N GLU A 151 9.53 -3.36 -23.13
CA GLU A 151 9.97 -1.96 -23.04
C GLU A 151 8.87 -1.07 -22.46
N THR A 152 7.62 -1.26 -22.94
CA THR A 152 6.46 -0.56 -22.40
C THR A 152 6.24 -0.90 -20.91
N LEU A 153 6.38 -2.17 -20.53
CA LEU A 153 6.24 -2.59 -19.13
C LEU A 153 7.38 -2.04 -18.25
N GLU A 154 8.63 -2.01 -18.74
CA GLU A 154 9.76 -1.41 -18.03
C GLU A 154 9.52 0.06 -17.69
N SER A 155 8.94 0.81 -18.63
CA SER A 155 8.57 2.21 -18.41
C SER A 155 7.54 2.35 -17.30
N GLU A 156 6.56 1.44 -17.22
CA GLU A 156 5.57 1.42 -16.14
C GLU A 156 6.19 1.02 -14.80
N LEU A 157 7.08 0.02 -14.78
CA LEU A 157 7.81 -0.40 -13.58
C LEU A 157 8.67 0.75 -13.03
N ALA A 158 9.40 1.45 -13.89
CA ALA A 158 10.19 2.61 -13.50
C ALA A 158 9.33 3.72 -12.90
N ARG A 159 8.16 3.96 -13.49
CA ARG A 159 7.21 4.98 -13.05
C ARG A 159 6.59 4.67 -11.69
N PHE A 160 6.06 3.46 -11.53
CA PHE A 160 5.43 3.05 -10.27
C PHE A 160 6.46 2.74 -9.19
N SER A 161 7.64 2.24 -9.56
CA SER A 161 8.70 1.82 -8.64
C SER A 161 8.14 0.92 -7.54
N PRO A 162 7.56 -0.26 -7.89
CA PRO A 162 6.94 -1.13 -6.91
C PRO A 162 7.95 -1.61 -5.87
N ALA A 163 7.51 -1.72 -4.62
CA ALA A 163 8.32 -2.23 -3.52
C ALA A 163 8.49 -3.75 -3.59
N GLU A 164 7.56 -4.43 -4.28
CA GLU A 164 7.55 -5.88 -4.47
C GLU A 164 6.85 -6.23 -5.78
N VAL A 165 7.35 -7.24 -6.48
CA VAL A 165 6.74 -7.79 -7.70
C VAL A 165 6.50 -9.28 -7.52
N ILE A 166 5.25 -9.73 -7.59
CA ILE A 166 4.91 -11.16 -7.62
C ILE A 166 4.94 -11.69 -9.06
N ILE A 167 5.48 -12.88 -9.22
CA ILE A 167 5.62 -13.57 -10.51
C ILE A 167 5.24 -15.05 -10.38
N PRO A 168 4.88 -15.74 -11.48
CA PRO A 168 4.73 -17.20 -11.46
C PRO A 168 6.05 -17.86 -11.05
N ALA A 169 6.00 -18.85 -10.14
CA ALA A 169 7.19 -19.49 -9.58
C ALA A 169 8.08 -20.18 -10.65
N ASN A 170 7.45 -20.71 -11.71
CA ASN A 170 8.15 -21.47 -12.75
C ASN A 170 8.59 -20.59 -13.94
N ASN A 171 8.65 -19.26 -13.79
CA ASN A 171 9.05 -18.36 -14.87
C ASN A 171 10.41 -17.71 -14.59
N GLU A 172 11.48 -18.48 -14.87
CA GLU A 172 12.86 -18.01 -14.72
C GLU A 172 13.18 -16.79 -15.61
N ASN A 173 12.53 -16.68 -16.78
CA ASN A 173 12.76 -15.58 -17.71
C ASN A 173 12.33 -14.23 -17.08
N ILE A 174 11.16 -14.18 -16.44
CA ILE A 174 10.72 -12.98 -15.74
C ILE A 174 11.62 -12.73 -14.53
N SER A 175 11.97 -13.76 -13.77
CA SER A 175 12.82 -13.64 -12.58
C SER A 175 14.18 -13.01 -12.93
N ASN A 176 14.86 -13.53 -13.96
CA ASN A 176 16.15 -13.03 -14.43
C ASN A 176 16.04 -11.60 -14.98
N TRP A 177 14.96 -11.31 -15.71
CA TRP A 177 14.70 -9.96 -16.23
C TRP A 177 14.51 -8.95 -15.09
N MET A 178 13.70 -9.25 -14.09
CA MET A 178 13.49 -8.37 -12.92
C MET A 178 14.79 -8.20 -12.10
N LEU A 179 15.56 -9.28 -11.94
CA LEU A 179 16.86 -9.23 -11.26
C LEU A 179 17.84 -8.29 -12.00
N ALA A 180 17.88 -8.34 -13.33
CA ALA A 180 18.69 -7.43 -14.14
C ALA A 180 18.29 -5.96 -13.97
N MET A 181 17.03 -5.69 -13.67
CA MET A 181 16.51 -4.35 -13.35
C MET A 181 16.72 -3.96 -11.88
N GLY A 182 17.27 -4.84 -11.03
CA GLY A 182 17.41 -4.61 -9.60
C GLY A 182 16.10 -4.64 -8.82
N ILE A 183 15.06 -5.30 -9.39
CA ILE A 183 13.74 -5.39 -8.77
C ILE A 183 13.62 -6.72 -8.02
N HIS A 184 13.24 -6.64 -6.75
CA HIS A 184 12.99 -7.82 -5.93
C HIS A 184 11.67 -8.49 -6.35
N THR A 185 11.71 -9.81 -6.58
CA THR A 185 10.54 -10.60 -6.97
C THR A 185 10.17 -11.60 -5.89
N THR A 186 8.88 -11.87 -5.78
CA THR A 186 8.31 -12.95 -4.97
C THR A 186 7.70 -13.99 -5.90
N PRO A 187 8.39 -15.12 -6.16
CA PRO A 187 7.84 -16.23 -6.93
C PRO A 187 6.65 -16.85 -6.20
N ARG A 188 5.60 -17.20 -6.94
CA ARG A 188 4.39 -17.75 -6.36
C ARG A 188 3.82 -18.89 -7.21
N GLU A 189 3.66 -20.05 -6.58
CA GLU A 189 2.83 -21.12 -7.09
C GLU A 189 1.38 -20.85 -6.73
N SER A 190 0.52 -20.67 -7.73
CA SER A 190 -0.90 -20.42 -7.49
C SER A 190 -1.72 -20.71 -8.75
N GLU A 191 -2.87 -21.33 -8.57
CA GLU A 191 -3.87 -21.49 -9.63
C GLU A 191 -4.42 -20.15 -10.11
N SER A 192 -4.23 -19.06 -9.34
CA SER A 192 -4.68 -17.71 -9.71
C SER A 192 -3.99 -17.15 -10.96
N TRP A 193 -2.90 -17.76 -11.42
CA TRP A 193 -2.29 -17.47 -12.72
C TRP A 193 -3.07 -18.04 -13.94
N ALA A 194 -4.12 -18.84 -13.70
CA ALA A 194 -5.03 -19.30 -14.76
C ALA A 194 -6.20 -18.30 -14.94
N TYR A 195 -6.46 -17.88 -16.18
CA TYR A 195 -7.50 -16.88 -16.48
C TYR A 195 -8.88 -17.16 -15.85
N PRO A 196 -9.45 -18.40 -15.92
CA PRO A 196 -10.75 -18.66 -15.32
C PRO A 196 -10.77 -18.46 -13.80
N VAL A 197 -9.69 -18.87 -13.12
CA VAL A 197 -9.54 -18.73 -11.66
C VAL A 197 -9.36 -17.25 -11.29
N ALA A 198 -8.47 -16.55 -12.00
CA ALA A 198 -8.24 -15.12 -11.80
C ALA A 198 -9.52 -14.29 -11.96
N LYS A 199 -10.27 -14.56 -13.03
CA LYS A 199 -11.55 -13.91 -13.30
C LYS A 199 -12.56 -14.16 -12.17
N LYS A 200 -12.70 -15.40 -11.72
CA LYS A 200 -13.59 -15.77 -10.62
C LYS A 200 -13.23 -15.03 -9.33
N ILE A 201 -11.94 -14.96 -8.97
CA ILE A 201 -11.44 -14.24 -7.79
C ILE A 201 -11.84 -12.75 -7.84
N LEU A 202 -11.72 -12.12 -9.02
CA LEU A 202 -12.10 -10.72 -9.22
C LEU A 202 -13.61 -10.52 -9.14
N GLU A 203 -14.40 -11.38 -9.78
CA GLU A 203 -15.86 -11.30 -9.81
C GLU A 203 -16.47 -11.54 -8.42
N GLU A 204 -15.94 -12.47 -7.65
CA GLU A 204 -16.35 -12.71 -6.25
C GLU A 204 -16.13 -11.49 -5.37
N ARG A 205 -15.09 -10.72 -5.64
CA ARG A 205 -14.71 -9.56 -4.81
C ARG A 205 -15.37 -8.27 -5.24
N PHE A 206 -15.44 -8.00 -6.54
CA PHE A 206 -15.84 -6.71 -7.10
C PHE A 206 -17.11 -6.76 -7.94
N GLY A 207 -17.69 -7.94 -8.14
CA GLY A 207 -18.77 -8.13 -9.10
C GLY A 207 -18.25 -8.22 -10.53
N SER A 208 -19.05 -7.78 -11.51
CA SER A 208 -18.68 -7.89 -12.91
C SER A 208 -17.42 -7.11 -13.26
N VAL A 209 -16.48 -7.77 -13.93
CA VAL A 209 -15.24 -7.18 -14.49
C VAL A 209 -15.27 -7.20 -16.03
N SER A 210 -16.44 -7.05 -16.61
CA SER A 210 -16.67 -7.16 -18.07
C SER A 210 -15.77 -6.23 -18.90
N GLU A 211 -15.43 -5.04 -18.40
CA GLU A 211 -14.52 -4.11 -19.07
C GLU A 211 -13.10 -4.67 -19.26
N LEU A 212 -12.70 -5.64 -18.46
CA LEU A 212 -11.39 -6.28 -18.54
C LEU A 212 -11.36 -7.52 -19.45
N ASN A 213 -12.51 -8.04 -19.88
CA ASN A 213 -12.58 -9.31 -20.63
C ASN A 213 -11.78 -9.31 -21.94
N THR A 214 -11.55 -8.13 -22.54
CA THR A 214 -10.73 -7.98 -23.76
C THR A 214 -9.22 -8.03 -23.49
N TYR A 215 -8.84 -8.09 -22.22
CA TYR A 215 -7.45 -8.06 -21.77
C TYR A 215 -7.13 -9.26 -20.83
N PRO A 216 -7.10 -10.51 -21.36
CA PRO A 216 -7.00 -11.70 -20.53
C PRO A 216 -5.75 -11.73 -19.64
N MET A 217 -4.61 -11.19 -20.13
CA MET A 217 -3.39 -11.14 -19.34
C MET A 217 -3.50 -10.13 -18.18
N ALA A 218 -4.23 -9.03 -18.37
CA ALA A 218 -4.52 -8.07 -17.31
C ALA A 218 -5.43 -8.70 -16.22
N VAL A 219 -6.44 -9.47 -16.62
CA VAL A 219 -7.30 -10.22 -15.68
C VAL A 219 -6.49 -11.23 -14.88
N THR A 220 -5.62 -12.00 -15.54
CA THR A 220 -4.76 -13.00 -14.88
C THR A 220 -3.86 -12.35 -13.83
N SER A 221 -3.17 -11.29 -14.22
CA SER A 221 -2.29 -10.54 -13.31
C SER A 221 -3.07 -9.90 -12.14
N ALA A 222 -4.27 -9.34 -12.42
CA ALA A 222 -5.11 -8.75 -11.37
C ALA A 222 -5.68 -9.80 -10.40
N GLY A 223 -6.05 -10.97 -10.87
CA GLY A 223 -6.49 -12.08 -10.02
C GLY A 223 -5.35 -12.61 -9.14
N ALA A 224 -4.15 -12.73 -9.70
CA ALA A 224 -2.99 -13.22 -8.97
C ALA A 224 -2.57 -12.28 -7.82
N ILE A 225 -2.53 -10.96 -8.07
CA ILE A 225 -2.19 -9.99 -7.01
C ILE A 225 -3.27 -9.95 -5.92
N LEU A 226 -4.56 -10.04 -6.28
CA LEU A 226 -5.65 -10.08 -5.31
C LEU A 226 -5.62 -11.36 -4.46
N SER A 227 -5.32 -12.52 -5.07
CA SER A 227 -5.11 -13.77 -4.34
C SER A 227 -3.97 -13.65 -3.35
N TYR A 228 -2.82 -13.10 -3.77
CA TYR A 228 -1.67 -12.90 -2.89
C TYR A 228 -2.00 -12.02 -1.69
N VAL A 229 -2.72 -10.93 -1.92
CA VAL A 229 -3.12 -10.02 -0.85
C VAL A 229 -4.10 -10.69 0.11
N LYS A 230 -5.07 -11.46 -0.37
CA LYS A 230 -5.97 -12.26 0.48
C LYS A 230 -5.20 -13.23 1.38
N ASP A 231 -4.23 -13.95 0.82
CA ASP A 231 -3.44 -14.95 1.55
C ASP A 231 -2.46 -14.34 2.55
N THR A 232 -2.06 -13.08 2.36
CA THR A 232 -1.12 -12.40 3.26
C THR A 232 -1.80 -11.55 4.32
N GLN A 233 -2.96 -10.97 4.01
CA GLN A 233 -3.64 -10.05 4.93
C GLN A 233 -4.72 -10.71 5.78
N PHE A 234 -5.20 -11.91 5.41
CA PHE A 234 -6.25 -12.65 6.13
C PHE A 234 -7.51 -11.81 6.43
N SER A 235 -7.79 -10.81 5.59
CA SER A 235 -8.93 -9.89 5.73
C SER A 235 -9.55 -9.57 4.37
N ASP A 236 -10.82 -9.18 4.37
CA ASP A 236 -11.57 -8.88 3.14
C ASP A 236 -11.20 -7.57 2.46
N LEU A 237 -10.40 -6.71 3.10
CA LEU A 237 -9.91 -5.43 2.57
C LEU A 237 -11.01 -4.60 1.86
N PRO A 238 -12.07 -4.19 2.57
CA PRO A 238 -13.25 -3.58 1.95
C PRO A 238 -12.95 -2.25 1.25
N HIS A 239 -11.84 -1.60 1.55
CA HIS A 239 -11.40 -0.34 0.96
C HIS A 239 -10.74 -0.49 -0.42
N LEU A 240 -10.40 -1.71 -0.86
CA LEU A 240 -9.84 -1.92 -2.20
C LEU A 240 -10.85 -1.58 -3.29
N ARG A 241 -10.42 -0.77 -4.24
CA ARG A 241 -11.21 -0.41 -5.42
C ARG A 241 -11.14 -1.51 -6.49
N PRO A 242 -12.16 -1.65 -7.34
CA PRO A 242 -12.08 -2.51 -8.51
C PRO A 242 -10.87 -2.15 -9.38
N PRO A 243 -10.22 -3.13 -10.03
CA PRO A 243 -9.10 -2.85 -10.91
C PRO A 243 -9.54 -1.99 -12.10
N SER A 244 -8.86 -0.88 -12.29
CA SER A 244 -9.05 0.00 -13.45
C SER A 244 -7.99 -0.27 -14.50
N LEU A 245 -8.37 -0.18 -15.80
CA LEU A 245 -7.38 -0.27 -16.87
C LEU A 245 -6.42 0.91 -16.81
N LEU A 246 -5.12 0.61 -16.84
CA LEU A 246 -4.07 1.59 -17.14
C LEU A 246 -4.21 1.95 -18.63
N VAL A 247 -5.23 2.74 -18.94
CA VAL A 247 -5.38 3.24 -20.29
C VAL A 247 -4.12 4.07 -20.60
N LYS A 248 -3.56 3.92 -21.81
CA LYS A 248 -2.69 4.94 -22.40
C LYS A 248 -3.56 6.21 -22.50
N ALA A 249 -3.80 6.83 -21.32
CA ALA A 249 -4.46 8.12 -21.28
C ALA A 249 -3.63 9.03 -22.21
N LYS A 250 -4.21 10.11 -22.71
CA LYS A 250 -3.54 11.17 -23.45
C LYS A 250 -2.39 11.80 -22.62
N THR A 251 -1.44 10.95 -22.19
CA THR A 251 -0.28 11.30 -21.39
C THR A 251 0.99 10.98 -22.15
N MET A 252 2.01 11.79 -21.95
CA MET A 252 3.35 11.57 -22.50
C MET A 252 3.94 10.31 -21.87
N THR A 253 4.48 9.43 -22.69
CA THR A 253 5.26 8.28 -22.20
C THR A 253 6.67 8.78 -21.86
N LEU A 254 7.07 8.57 -20.62
CA LEU A 254 8.44 8.82 -20.15
C LEU A 254 9.05 7.45 -19.85
N ASP A 255 10.09 7.09 -20.59
CA ASP A 255 10.82 5.84 -20.35
C ASP A 255 11.68 5.92 -19.08
N ALA A 256 12.20 4.77 -18.65
CA ALA A 256 13.00 4.66 -17.42
C ALA A 256 14.25 5.56 -17.45
N VAL A 257 14.89 5.69 -18.62
CA VAL A 257 16.10 6.51 -18.81
C VAL A 257 15.75 7.99 -18.70
N THR A 258 14.68 8.41 -19.36
CA THR A 258 14.17 9.78 -19.28
C THR A 258 13.77 10.17 -17.87
N LEU A 259 13.01 9.29 -17.15
CA LEU A 259 12.62 9.54 -15.76
C LEU A 259 13.84 9.72 -14.85
N ARG A 260 14.86 8.89 -15.04
CA ARG A 260 16.11 8.95 -14.28
C ARG A 260 16.90 10.22 -14.59
N ASN A 261 17.08 10.55 -15.87
CA ASN A 261 17.90 11.68 -16.29
C ASN A 261 17.26 13.03 -15.97
N LEU A 262 15.93 13.13 -15.97
CA LEU A 262 15.20 14.33 -15.55
C LEU A 262 15.12 14.49 -14.02
N GLU A 263 15.57 13.51 -13.25
CA GLU A 263 15.56 13.53 -11.78
C GLU A 263 14.21 13.98 -11.19
N ILE A 264 13.11 13.47 -11.75
CA ILE A 264 11.77 13.94 -11.38
C ILE A 264 11.45 13.58 -9.92
N VAL A 265 11.73 12.34 -9.50
CA VAL A 265 11.40 11.84 -8.15
C VAL A 265 12.58 11.26 -7.39
N LYS A 266 13.67 10.92 -8.09
CA LYS A 266 14.92 10.42 -7.54
C LYS A 266 16.07 11.03 -8.34
N THR A 267 17.16 11.39 -7.66
CA THR A 267 18.41 11.80 -8.31
C THR A 267 19.15 10.58 -8.85
N ILE A 268 20.15 10.81 -9.69
CA ILE A 268 21.05 9.76 -10.18
C ILE A 268 21.72 9.01 -9.02
N GLY A 269 21.97 9.68 -7.88
CA GLY A 269 22.48 9.11 -6.63
C GLY A 269 21.41 8.49 -5.70
N ASP A 270 20.18 8.21 -6.21
CA ASP A 270 19.05 7.61 -5.47
C ASP A 270 18.52 8.46 -4.30
N SER A 271 18.86 9.74 -4.21
CA SER A 271 18.28 10.68 -3.25
C SER A 271 16.92 11.20 -3.74
N SER A 272 15.98 11.39 -2.82
CA SER A 272 14.69 12.02 -3.12
C SER A 272 14.62 13.51 -2.79
N LYS A 273 15.72 14.11 -2.29
CA LYS A 273 15.68 15.48 -1.75
C LYS A 273 15.82 16.56 -2.83
N ASP A 274 16.72 16.38 -3.77
CA ASP A 274 17.09 17.42 -4.77
C ASP A 274 16.45 17.13 -6.12
N THR A 275 15.17 16.78 -6.13
CA THR A 275 14.39 16.40 -7.31
C THR A 275 13.37 17.47 -7.68
N LEU A 276 12.89 17.45 -8.93
CA LEU A 276 11.80 18.31 -9.37
C LEU A 276 10.57 18.20 -8.45
N PHE A 277 10.20 16.98 -8.09
CA PHE A 277 9.10 16.73 -7.16
C PHE A 277 9.34 17.37 -5.79
N ALA A 278 10.54 17.26 -5.22
CA ALA A 278 10.85 17.82 -3.90
C ALA A 278 10.73 19.36 -3.90
N VAL A 279 11.16 20.03 -4.98
CA VAL A 279 11.04 21.49 -5.14
C VAL A 279 9.58 21.90 -5.22
N LEU A 280 8.77 21.20 -6.03
CA LEU A 280 7.37 21.55 -6.29
C LEU A 280 6.41 21.12 -5.18
N ASN A 281 6.77 20.11 -4.39
CA ASN A 281 5.87 19.56 -3.38
C ASN A 281 5.69 20.48 -2.18
N LYS A 282 4.77 21.42 -2.31
CA LYS A 282 4.27 22.32 -1.25
C LYS A 282 2.84 21.98 -0.86
N THR A 283 2.39 20.74 -1.14
CA THR A 283 1.04 20.27 -0.86
C THR A 283 0.78 20.18 0.65
N SER A 284 -0.47 20.49 1.05
CA SER A 284 -0.89 20.44 2.46
C SER A 284 -1.30 19.03 2.91
N THR A 285 -1.64 18.14 1.97
CA THR A 285 -2.18 16.81 2.26
C THR A 285 -1.34 15.69 1.63
N ALA A 286 -1.36 14.50 2.23
CA ALA A 286 -0.67 13.34 1.69
C ALA A 286 -1.25 12.90 0.32
N GLY A 287 -2.59 12.91 0.17
CA GLY A 287 -3.24 12.63 -1.11
C GLY A 287 -2.86 13.65 -2.19
N GLY A 288 -2.74 14.94 -1.84
CA GLY A 288 -2.25 15.98 -2.75
C GLY A 288 -0.80 15.72 -3.20
N SER A 289 0.06 15.28 -2.29
CA SER A 289 1.44 14.90 -2.61
C SER A 289 1.50 13.71 -3.57
N ARG A 290 0.72 12.66 -3.34
CA ARG A 290 0.60 11.52 -4.26
C ARG A 290 0.11 11.96 -5.64
N LYS A 291 -0.90 12.84 -5.68
CA LYS A 291 -1.46 13.35 -6.93
C LYS A 291 -0.49 14.22 -7.72
N LEU A 292 0.28 15.06 -7.04
CA LEU A 292 1.33 15.86 -7.68
C LEU A 292 2.41 14.97 -8.29
N LYS A 293 2.86 13.94 -7.55
CA LYS A 293 3.81 12.95 -8.05
C LYS A 293 3.28 12.24 -9.31
N ASP A 294 2.03 11.77 -9.27
CA ASP A 294 1.38 11.13 -10.43
C ASP A 294 1.34 12.07 -11.64
N TRP A 295 1.04 13.35 -11.46
CA TRP A 295 1.01 14.33 -12.55
C TRP A 295 2.38 14.58 -13.19
N LEU A 296 3.45 14.61 -12.39
CA LEU A 296 4.81 14.77 -12.88
C LEU A 296 5.30 13.54 -13.65
N LEU A 297 4.91 12.35 -13.20
CA LEU A 297 5.26 11.09 -13.84
C LEU A 297 4.39 10.76 -15.07
N ARG A 298 3.23 11.45 -15.22
CA ARG A 298 2.27 11.28 -16.32
C ARG A 298 1.82 12.64 -16.89
N PRO A 299 2.71 13.39 -17.55
CA PRO A 299 2.33 14.66 -18.16
C PRO A 299 1.21 14.45 -19.19
N LEU A 300 0.22 15.34 -19.18
CA LEU A 300 -0.90 15.24 -20.12
C LEU A 300 -0.48 15.70 -21.53
N HIS A 301 -1.06 15.07 -22.55
CA HIS A 301 -1.05 15.53 -23.94
C HIS A 301 -2.33 16.28 -24.32
N ASP A 302 -3.37 16.19 -23.51
CA ASP A 302 -4.68 16.77 -23.77
C ASP A 302 -4.65 18.28 -23.45
N LEU A 303 -4.62 19.12 -24.49
CA LEU A 303 -4.55 20.57 -24.34
C LEU A 303 -5.74 21.15 -23.55
N ASP A 304 -6.95 20.63 -23.76
CA ASP A 304 -8.13 21.10 -23.04
C ASP A 304 -8.02 20.84 -21.53
N LYS A 305 -7.54 19.65 -21.17
CA LYS A 305 -7.31 19.30 -19.76
C LYS A 305 -6.15 20.10 -19.15
N LEU A 306 -5.08 20.35 -19.93
CA LEU A 306 -3.97 21.20 -19.50
C LEU A 306 -4.46 22.62 -19.24
N ASN A 307 -5.17 23.23 -20.20
CA ASN A 307 -5.72 24.57 -20.04
C ASN A 307 -6.66 24.67 -18.85
N GLN A 308 -7.54 23.67 -18.62
CA GLN A 308 -8.40 23.64 -17.42
C GLN A 308 -7.59 23.61 -16.11
N ARG A 309 -6.43 22.91 -16.08
CA ARG A 309 -5.54 22.95 -14.92
C ARG A 309 -4.86 24.30 -14.77
N HIS A 310 -4.38 24.89 -15.86
CA HIS A 310 -3.76 26.22 -15.84
C HIS A 310 -4.76 27.29 -15.38
N ASP A 311 -5.99 27.28 -15.89
CA ASP A 311 -7.04 28.20 -15.47
C ASP A 311 -7.32 28.09 -13.95
N ALA A 312 -7.37 26.87 -13.41
CA ALA A 312 -7.58 26.66 -11.99
C ALA A 312 -6.39 27.14 -11.13
N VAL A 313 -5.17 26.94 -11.63
CA VAL A 313 -3.95 27.43 -10.97
C VAL A 313 -3.90 28.95 -11.03
N GLN A 314 -4.22 29.56 -12.17
CA GLN A 314 -4.26 31.01 -12.34
C GLN A 314 -5.27 31.65 -11.42
N GLU A 315 -6.48 31.09 -11.33
CA GLU A 315 -7.53 31.58 -10.42
C GLU A 315 -7.07 31.63 -8.96
N LEU A 316 -6.39 30.55 -8.49
CA LEU A 316 -5.86 30.50 -7.13
C LEU A 316 -4.58 31.34 -6.96
N PHE A 317 -3.82 31.56 -8.03
CA PHE A 317 -2.65 32.44 -8.02
C PHE A 317 -3.08 33.89 -7.84
N ASP A 318 -4.09 34.35 -8.58
CA ASP A 318 -4.62 35.70 -8.53
C ASP A 318 -5.36 35.98 -7.21
N ASN A 319 -6.04 34.98 -6.63
CA ASN A 319 -6.75 35.12 -5.38
C ASN A 319 -5.93 34.58 -4.20
N THR A 320 -5.00 35.39 -3.70
CA THR A 320 -4.11 35.01 -2.60
C THR A 320 -4.85 34.73 -1.28
N LEU A 321 -5.96 35.42 -1.02
CA LEU A 321 -6.74 35.23 0.22
C LEU A 321 -7.41 33.86 0.21
N SER A 322 -8.17 33.53 -0.83
CA SER A 322 -8.82 32.22 -0.96
C SER A 322 -7.81 31.09 -0.98
N ARG A 323 -6.65 31.27 -1.64
CA ARG A 323 -5.57 30.27 -1.63
C ARG A 323 -5.02 30.01 -0.23
N ARG A 324 -4.86 31.05 0.60
CA ARG A 324 -4.40 30.90 2.00
C ARG A 324 -5.45 30.18 2.84
N GLU A 325 -6.72 30.59 2.73
CA GLU A 325 -7.82 29.99 3.48
C GLU A 325 -7.99 28.51 3.14
N ILE A 326 -8.00 28.14 1.85
CA ILE A 326 -8.00 26.73 1.41
C ILE A 326 -6.83 25.95 2.03
N LYS A 327 -5.63 26.55 2.03
CA LYS A 327 -4.44 25.90 2.59
C LYS A 327 -4.56 25.69 4.09
N ASP A 328 -5.13 26.66 4.81
CA ASP A 328 -5.32 26.59 6.26
C ASP A 328 -6.39 25.56 6.63
N ILE A 329 -7.51 25.53 5.92
CA ILE A 329 -8.53 24.49 6.07
C ILE A 329 -7.91 23.11 5.84
N LEU A 330 -7.14 22.91 4.76
CA LEU A 330 -6.53 21.62 4.42
C LEU A 330 -5.47 21.12 5.42
N LYS A 331 -4.95 21.96 6.33
CA LYS A 331 -4.04 21.49 7.40
C LYS A 331 -4.70 20.50 8.34
N GLY A 332 -6.02 20.60 8.54
CA GLY A 332 -6.80 19.66 9.35
C GLY A 332 -7.08 18.33 8.66
N PHE A 333 -6.85 18.24 7.36
CA PHE A 333 -7.19 17.06 6.56
C PHE A 333 -6.08 16.00 6.62
N GLN A 334 -6.39 14.88 7.23
CA GLN A 334 -5.48 13.75 7.38
C GLN A 334 -5.49 12.82 6.14
N ASP A 335 -4.69 11.77 6.17
CA ASP A 335 -4.64 10.78 5.08
C ASP A 335 -5.82 9.80 5.17
N VAL A 336 -6.98 10.23 4.70
CA VAL A 336 -8.25 9.49 4.79
C VAL A 336 -8.15 8.12 4.08
N GLU A 337 -7.44 8.02 2.95
CA GLU A 337 -7.28 6.75 2.24
C GLU A 337 -6.62 5.70 3.15
N ARG A 338 -5.55 6.07 3.85
CA ARG A 338 -4.85 5.18 4.79
C ARG A 338 -5.62 4.94 6.08
N LEU A 339 -6.40 5.92 6.54
CA LEU A 339 -7.29 5.72 7.69
C LEU A 339 -8.37 4.68 7.37
N LEU A 340 -8.95 4.73 6.17
CA LEU A 340 -9.93 3.74 5.71
C LEU A 340 -9.32 2.35 5.53
N SER A 341 -8.08 2.26 5.06
CA SER A 341 -7.35 0.99 4.98
C SER A 341 -7.21 0.35 6.37
N ARG A 342 -6.74 1.11 7.36
CA ARG A 342 -6.62 0.62 8.75
C ARG A 342 -7.96 0.23 9.37
N LEU A 343 -9.03 0.96 9.03
CA LEU A 343 -10.38 0.59 9.42
C LEU A 343 -10.79 -0.77 8.83
N GLY A 344 -10.54 -0.95 7.54
CA GLY A 344 -10.81 -2.22 6.85
C GLY A 344 -10.01 -3.42 7.39
N HIS A 345 -8.79 -3.19 7.88
CA HIS A 345 -7.95 -4.20 8.54
C HIS A 345 -8.30 -4.43 10.01
N GLY A 346 -9.18 -3.63 10.61
CA GLY A 346 -9.47 -3.70 12.06
C GLY A 346 -8.30 -3.24 12.94
N SER A 347 -7.29 -2.56 12.39
CA SER A 347 -6.11 -2.05 13.10
C SER A 347 -6.20 -0.55 13.44
N ILE A 348 -7.38 0.03 13.28
CA ILE A 348 -7.62 1.46 13.53
C ILE A 348 -7.61 1.74 15.05
N SER A 349 -6.90 2.79 15.46
CA SER A 349 -6.90 3.25 16.85
C SER A 349 -8.00 4.30 17.10
N PRO A 350 -8.38 4.56 18.38
CA PRO A 350 -9.30 5.66 18.71
C PRO A 350 -8.82 7.02 18.19
N ARG A 351 -7.51 7.28 18.18
CA ARG A 351 -6.91 8.50 17.62
C ARG A 351 -7.10 8.58 16.11
N ASP A 352 -7.03 7.45 15.42
CA ASP A 352 -7.27 7.39 13.96
C ASP A 352 -8.73 7.69 13.62
N LEU A 353 -9.67 7.21 14.44
CA LEU A 353 -11.10 7.52 14.30
C LEU A 353 -11.36 9.02 14.51
N ASP A 354 -10.72 9.64 15.50
CA ASP A 354 -10.81 11.09 15.70
C ASP A 354 -10.19 11.87 14.53
N SER A 355 -9.07 11.40 13.98
CA SER A 355 -8.45 11.96 12.78
C SER A 355 -9.36 11.85 11.55
N LEU A 356 -10.09 10.74 11.40
CA LEU A 356 -11.09 10.56 10.35
C LEU A 356 -12.26 11.53 10.52
N ARG A 357 -12.81 11.65 11.74
CA ARG A 357 -13.87 12.62 12.10
C ARG A 357 -13.44 14.05 11.76
N THR A 358 -12.24 14.45 12.18
CA THR A 358 -11.66 15.76 11.90
C THR A 358 -11.58 16.02 10.40
N SER A 359 -11.11 15.04 9.62
CA SER A 359 -11.00 15.16 8.17
C SER A 359 -12.37 15.31 7.49
N LEU A 360 -13.39 14.59 7.94
CA LEU A 360 -14.75 14.72 7.41
C LEU A 360 -15.36 16.11 7.70
N ASN A 361 -15.10 16.67 8.89
CA ASN A 361 -15.49 18.03 9.21
C ASN A 361 -14.75 19.05 8.35
N THR A 362 -13.43 18.91 8.21
CA THR A 362 -12.60 19.75 7.32
C THR A 362 -13.13 19.73 5.88
N LEU A 363 -13.59 18.58 5.38
CA LEU A 363 -14.16 18.47 4.05
C LEU A 363 -15.47 19.27 3.91
N LYS A 364 -16.30 19.30 4.96
CA LYS A 364 -17.51 20.11 5.03
C LYS A 364 -17.16 21.60 4.98
N ASP A 365 -16.21 22.03 5.80
CA ASP A 365 -15.79 23.44 5.87
C ASP A 365 -15.18 23.88 4.53
N LEU A 366 -14.36 23.03 3.90
CA LEU A 366 -13.81 23.30 2.57
C LEU A 366 -14.89 23.44 1.51
N LYS A 367 -15.88 22.55 1.52
CA LYS A 367 -17.01 22.63 0.56
C LYS A 367 -17.82 23.90 0.75
N GLN A 368 -18.13 24.24 2.00
CA GLN A 368 -18.87 25.47 2.31
C GLN A 368 -18.10 26.68 1.79
N PHE A 369 -16.84 26.85 2.20
CA PHE A 369 -15.99 27.96 1.77
C PHE A 369 -15.93 28.08 0.24
N LEU A 370 -15.62 26.99 -0.46
CA LEU A 370 -15.51 26.98 -1.93
C LEU A 370 -16.85 27.23 -2.64
N SER A 371 -17.99 26.94 -2.00
CA SER A 371 -19.31 27.19 -2.57
C SER A 371 -19.71 28.67 -2.47
N GLU A 372 -19.14 29.41 -1.53
CA GLU A 372 -19.34 30.85 -1.32
C GLU A 372 -18.39 31.69 -2.20
N GLU A 373 -17.27 31.09 -2.69
CA GLU A 373 -16.31 31.76 -3.54
C GLU A 373 -16.80 31.93 -4.98
N PRO A 374 -16.55 33.11 -5.63
CA PRO A 374 -16.93 33.36 -7.01
C PRO A 374 -16.02 32.64 -8.02
N LEU A 375 -16.00 31.30 -7.97
CA LEU A 375 -15.14 30.47 -8.82
C LEU A 375 -15.42 30.68 -10.32
N LYS A 376 -14.37 30.84 -11.12
CA LYS A 376 -14.42 31.05 -12.57
C LYS A 376 -14.07 29.77 -13.33
N SER A 377 -12.99 29.06 -12.96
CA SER A 377 -12.50 27.92 -13.70
C SER A 377 -13.46 26.73 -13.70
N LYS A 378 -13.61 26.09 -14.84
CA LYS A 378 -14.47 24.90 -15.00
C LYS A 378 -14.02 23.74 -14.10
N LEU A 379 -12.69 23.59 -13.90
CA LEU A 379 -12.14 22.53 -13.07
C LEU A 379 -12.51 22.73 -11.61
N MET A 380 -12.34 23.96 -11.06
CA MET A 380 -12.70 24.23 -9.65
C MET A 380 -14.19 24.02 -9.40
N LYS A 381 -15.06 24.55 -10.27
CA LYS A 381 -16.53 24.32 -10.17
C LYS A 381 -16.88 22.83 -10.14
N ARG A 382 -16.25 22.02 -11.00
CA ARG A 382 -16.47 20.57 -11.05
C ARG A 382 -15.98 19.89 -9.78
N LEU A 383 -14.79 20.25 -9.26
CA LEU A 383 -14.24 19.69 -8.02
C LEU A 383 -15.14 19.97 -6.84
N VAL A 384 -15.59 21.22 -6.65
CA VAL A 384 -16.52 21.60 -5.57
C VAL A 384 -17.81 20.78 -5.63
N LYS A 385 -18.38 20.64 -6.84
CA LYS A 385 -19.59 19.84 -7.04
C LYS A 385 -19.39 18.35 -6.70
N SER A 386 -18.18 17.81 -6.92
CA SER A 386 -17.86 16.41 -6.63
C SER A 386 -17.58 16.12 -5.16
N ILE A 387 -17.38 17.14 -4.31
CA ILE A 387 -17.20 16.95 -2.87
C ILE A 387 -18.52 16.48 -2.26
N ASP A 388 -18.55 15.23 -1.77
CA ASP A 388 -19.67 14.70 -0.98
C ASP A 388 -19.36 14.82 0.51
N VAL A 389 -20.29 15.47 1.24
CA VAL A 389 -20.20 15.64 2.68
C VAL A 389 -21.06 14.57 3.35
N HIS A 390 -20.50 13.41 3.61
CA HIS A 390 -21.17 12.24 4.21
C HIS A 390 -21.78 12.56 5.58
N LYS A 391 -22.92 13.25 5.59
CA LYS A 391 -23.63 13.74 6.80
C LYS A 391 -23.91 12.67 7.88
N PRO A 392 -24.29 11.40 7.54
CA PRO A 392 -24.60 10.41 8.56
C PRO A 392 -23.39 9.96 9.39
N VAL A 393 -22.19 9.89 8.78
CA VAL A 393 -20.99 9.34 9.42
C VAL A 393 -20.43 10.30 10.49
N SER A 394 -20.58 11.61 10.30
CA SER A 394 -20.05 12.61 11.24
C SER A 394 -20.88 12.76 12.53
N TYR A 395 -22.14 12.34 12.53
CA TYR A 395 -23.06 12.62 13.63
C TYR A 395 -23.40 11.43 14.54
N THR A 396 -23.46 10.21 14.03
CA THR A 396 -24.06 9.08 14.76
C THR A 396 -23.11 8.07 15.33
N HIS A 397 -21.94 7.83 14.73
CA HIS A 397 -21.05 6.73 15.16
C HIS A 397 -19.83 7.17 15.98
N LEU A 398 -19.41 8.43 15.89
CA LEU A 398 -18.20 8.90 16.58
C LEU A 398 -18.48 9.60 17.92
N ARG A 399 -19.72 10.06 18.18
CA ARG A 399 -20.14 10.61 19.49
C ARG A 399 -20.35 9.54 20.57
N ALA A 400 -20.63 8.29 20.19
CA ALA A 400 -20.85 7.20 21.15
C ALA A 400 -19.58 6.84 21.96
N HIS A 401 -18.39 7.23 21.48
CA HIS A 401 -17.14 7.02 22.22
C HIS A 401 -16.78 8.14 23.22
N GLU A 402 -17.38 9.33 23.10
CA GLU A 402 -17.15 10.41 24.08
C GLU A 402 -17.89 10.16 25.41
N THR A 403 -18.91 9.31 25.42
CA THR A 403 -19.69 8.99 26.63
C THR A 403 -19.11 7.86 27.47
N CYS A 404 -18.07 7.18 27.00
CA CYS A 404 -17.44 6.07 27.74
C CYS A 404 -16.16 6.46 28.53
N THR A 405 -15.82 7.76 28.59
CA THR A 405 -14.61 8.26 29.27
C THR A 405 -14.92 9.23 30.43
N ASN A 406 -16.13 9.17 31.02
CA ASN A 406 -16.45 9.83 32.29
C ASN A 406 -16.80 8.82 33.37
#